data_566aecad47f740a6bce8b5215e5bb245
#
_entry.id   566aecad47f740a6bce8b5215e5bb245
#
_cell.length_a   1.000
_cell.length_b   1.000
_cell.length_c   1.000
_cell.angle_alpha   90.00
_cell.angle_beta   90.00
_cell.angle_gamma   90.00
#
_symmetry.space_group_name_H-M   'P 1'
#
loop_
_entity.id
_entity.type
_entity.pdbx_description
1 polymer ?
#
loop_
_entity_poly.entity_id
_entity_poly.type
_entity_poly.pdbx_seq_one_letter_code
_entity_poly.pdbx_strand_id
1 'polypeptide(L)'
;MQLFPVSSFLRWVLLADAATCIATGLLMTFGAGLLEQFLGLPPELMRYAGICLLPFAAFIVYLATRENLSTPTLWAVIILNALWTADSFLLLLSGWIEPTTFGYIFVVFQALGVAIFAALEYFGLRQSTAVAV
;
A
#
# COMPACT_ATOMS: atom_id res chain seq x y z
N MET A 1 -14.79 3.36 -21.88
CA MET A 1 -13.72 3.54 -20.90
C MET A 1 -12.39 3.34 -21.61
N GLN A 2 -11.51 4.34 -21.54
CA GLN A 2 -10.22 4.23 -22.21
C GLN A 2 -9.28 3.33 -21.42
N LEU A 3 -8.68 2.40 -22.13
CA LEU A 3 -7.63 1.54 -21.59
C LEU A 3 -6.28 2.09 -22.04
N PHE A 4 -5.27 1.88 -21.21
CA PHE A 4 -3.90 2.20 -21.57
C PHE A 4 -3.03 0.95 -21.39
N PRO A 5 -1.97 0.80 -22.20
CA PRO A 5 -1.08 -0.35 -22.04
C PRO A 5 -0.23 -0.18 -20.77
N VAL A 6 -0.06 -1.29 -20.05
CA VAL A 6 0.75 -1.29 -18.84
C VAL A 6 2.21 -1.32 -19.23
N SER A 7 2.96 -0.25 -18.93
CA SER A 7 4.39 -0.19 -19.18
C SER A 7 5.15 -1.15 -18.28
N SER A 8 6.38 -1.49 -18.65
CA SER A 8 7.24 -2.30 -17.78
C SER A 8 7.49 -1.61 -16.47
N PHE A 9 7.69 -0.30 -16.47
CA PHE A 9 7.88 0.47 -15.24
C PHE A 9 6.68 0.34 -14.30
N LEU A 10 5.47 0.57 -14.83
CA LEU A 10 4.25 0.48 -14.02
C LEU A 10 4.04 -0.94 -13.50
N ARG A 11 4.30 -1.94 -14.32
CA ARG A 11 4.16 -3.34 -13.89
C ARG A 11 5.09 -3.67 -12.73
N TRP A 12 6.36 -3.24 -12.79
CA TRP A 12 7.31 -3.47 -11.70
C TRP A 12 6.91 -2.73 -10.44
N VAL A 13 6.41 -1.50 -10.57
CA VAL A 13 5.93 -0.73 -9.41
C VAL A 13 4.74 -1.46 -8.75
N LEU A 14 3.78 -1.92 -9.54
CA LEU A 14 2.62 -2.65 -9.02
C LEU A 14 3.04 -3.95 -8.34
N LEU A 15 3.98 -4.69 -8.92
CA LEU A 15 4.47 -5.93 -8.32
C LEU A 15 5.21 -5.66 -7.02
N ALA A 16 6.03 -4.61 -6.97
CA ALA A 16 6.73 -4.23 -5.75
C ALA A 16 5.75 -3.79 -4.65
N ASP A 17 4.74 -3.01 -5.02
CA ASP A 17 3.67 -2.61 -4.10
C ASP A 17 2.95 -3.84 -3.54
N ALA A 18 2.54 -4.76 -4.42
CA ALA A 18 1.88 -5.99 -4.01
C ALA A 18 2.75 -6.85 -3.09
N ALA A 19 4.04 -7.00 -3.43
CA ALA A 19 4.97 -7.78 -2.61
C ALA A 19 5.11 -7.18 -1.22
N THR A 20 5.21 -5.86 -1.13
CA THR A 20 5.27 -5.15 0.16
C THR A 20 3.99 -5.35 0.96
N CYS A 21 2.83 -5.25 0.31
CA CYS A 21 1.53 -5.46 0.95
C CYS A 21 1.38 -6.90 1.45
N ILE A 22 1.84 -7.89 0.67
CA ILE A 22 1.79 -9.29 1.09
C ILE A 22 2.67 -9.51 2.30
N ALA A 23 3.92 -9.06 2.25
CA ALA A 23 4.86 -9.23 3.34
C ALA A 23 4.37 -8.55 4.62
N THR A 24 3.94 -7.30 4.52
CA THR A 24 3.44 -6.53 5.66
C THR A 24 2.14 -7.13 6.18
N GLY A 25 1.23 -7.51 5.27
CA GLY A 25 -0.05 -8.10 5.62
C GLY A 25 0.09 -9.42 6.36
N LEU A 26 0.96 -10.30 5.88
CA LEU A 26 1.23 -11.57 6.56
C LEU A 26 1.88 -11.37 7.92
N LEU A 27 2.86 -10.47 7.99
CA LEU A 27 3.54 -10.16 9.25
C LEU A 27 2.56 -9.61 10.28
N MET A 28 1.72 -8.66 9.89
CA MET A 28 0.76 -8.04 10.80
C MET A 28 -0.37 -8.98 11.19
N THR A 29 -0.80 -9.86 10.27
CA THR A 29 -1.89 -10.80 10.55
C THR A 29 -1.43 -11.91 11.50
N PHE A 30 -0.29 -12.53 11.21
CA PHE A 30 0.17 -13.70 11.94
C PHE A 30 1.17 -13.38 13.06
N GLY A 31 1.87 -12.25 12.96
CA GLY A 31 2.86 -11.83 13.95
C GLY A 31 2.37 -10.78 14.94
N ALA A 32 1.07 -10.49 14.97
CA ALA A 32 0.51 -9.39 15.78
C ALA A 32 0.86 -9.50 17.26
N GLY A 33 0.76 -10.70 17.83
CA GLY A 33 1.05 -10.89 19.26
C GLY A 33 2.52 -10.66 19.60
N LEU A 34 3.44 -11.09 18.73
CA LEU A 34 4.86 -10.86 18.93
C LEU A 34 5.22 -9.39 18.67
N LEU A 35 4.66 -8.79 17.63
CA LEU A 35 4.92 -7.41 17.28
C LEU A 35 4.39 -6.42 18.32
N GLU A 36 3.33 -6.78 19.06
CA GLU A 36 2.79 -5.94 20.12
C GLU A 36 3.88 -5.56 21.12
N GLN A 37 4.70 -6.51 21.50
CA GLN A 37 5.76 -6.29 22.50
C GLN A 37 6.83 -5.32 21.98
N PHE A 38 7.17 -5.38 20.70
CA PHE A 38 8.19 -4.54 20.11
C PHE A 38 7.68 -3.17 19.71
N LEU A 39 6.46 -3.11 19.16
CA LEU A 39 5.95 -1.91 18.51
C LEU A 39 4.99 -1.12 19.39
N GLY A 40 4.41 -1.76 20.43
CA GLY A 40 3.41 -1.12 21.27
C GLY A 40 2.13 -0.79 20.52
N LEU A 41 1.84 -1.51 19.45
CA LEU A 41 0.60 -1.35 18.69
C LEU A 41 -0.41 -2.40 19.10
N PRO A 42 -1.72 -2.04 19.18
CA PRO A 42 -2.74 -3.01 19.54
C PRO A 42 -2.75 -4.19 18.56
N PRO A 43 -2.72 -5.46 19.06
CA PRO A 43 -2.65 -6.60 18.15
C PRO A 43 -3.89 -6.74 17.26
N GLU A 44 -5.06 -6.35 17.74
CA GLU A 44 -6.27 -6.40 16.92
C GLU A 44 -6.20 -5.41 15.76
N LEU A 45 -5.69 -4.19 16.02
CA LEU A 45 -5.48 -3.19 14.97
C LEU A 45 -4.56 -3.75 13.88
N MET A 46 -3.45 -4.36 14.29
CA MET A 46 -2.49 -4.95 13.34
C MET A 46 -3.11 -6.09 12.54
N ARG A 47 -3.89 -6.96 13.18
CA ARG A 47 -4.54 -8.06 12.48
C ARG A 47 -5.54 -7.57 11.45
N TYR A 48 -6.40 -6.63 11.82
CA TYR A 48 -7.39 -6.10 10.88
C TYR A 48 -6.72 -5.37 9.72
N ALA A 49 -5.71 -4.56 10.02
CA ALA A 49 -4.96 -3.87 8.97
C ALA A 49 -4.27 -4.87 8.03
N GLY A 50 -3.64 -5.90 8.59
CA GLY A 50 -2.99 -6.95 7.81
C GLY A 50 -3.96 -7.72 6.95
N ILE A 51 -5.11 -8.08 7.49
CA ILE A 51 -6.16 -8.79 6.75
C ILE A 51 -6.67 -7.92 5.59
N CYS A 52 -6.78 -6.61 5.78
CA CYS A 52 -7.18 -5.70 4.71
C CYS A 52 -6.12 -5.58 3.63
N LEU A 53 -4.84 -5.67 3.98
CA LEU A 53 -3.76 -5.58 3.01
C LEU A 53 -3.72 -6.77 2.04
N LEU A 54 -4.11 -7.95 2.50
CA LEU A 54 -3.99 -9.16 1.66
C LEU A 54 -4.92 -9.15 0.44
N PRO A 55 -6.24 -8.86 0.57
CA PRO A 55 -7.09 -8.72 -0.62
C PRO A 55 -6.63 -7.58 -1.54
N PHE A 56 -6.17 -6.48 -0.97
CA PHE A 56 -5.65 -5.36 -1.74
C PHE A 56 -4.42 -5.79 -2.55
N ALA A 57 -3.51 -6.54 -1.92
CA ALA A 57 -2.34 -7.07 -2.60
C ALA A 57 -2.73 -8.00 -3.75
N ALA A 58 -3.71 -8.88 -3.52
CA ALA A 58 -4.22 -9.78 -4.56
C ALA A 58 -4.78 -8.99 -5.75
N PHE A 59 -5.50 -7.91 -5.46
CA PHE A 59 -6.04 -7.03 -6.50
C PHE A 59 -4.90 -6.38 -7.32
N ILE A 60 -3.86 -5.89 -6.64
CA ILE A 60 -2.71 -5.28 -7.33
C ILE A 60 -1.98 -6.31 -8.19
N VAL A 61 -1.77 -7.54 -7.69
CA VAL A 61 -1.15 -8.60 -8.48
C VAL A 61 -1.96 -8.87 -9.74
N TYR A 62 -3.29 -8.95 -9.60
CA TYR A 62 -4.16 -9.14 -10.75
C TYR A 62 -3.96 -8.03 -11.79
N LEU A 63 -3.93 -6.77 -11.35
CA LEU A 63 -3.70 -5.63 -12.24
C LEU A 63 -2.34 -5.72 -12.94
N ALA A 64 -1.32 -6.16 -12.21
CA ALA A 64 0.04 -6.28 -12.76
C ALA A 64 0.13 -7.35 -13.83
N THR A 65 -0.80 -8.31 -13.89
CA THR A 65 -0.83 -9.34 -14.92
C THR A 65 -1.57 -8.93 -16.18
N ARG A 66 -2.27 -7.79 -16.17
CA ARG A 66 -3.05 -7.33 -17.32
C ARG A 66 -2.17 -6.62 -18.33
N GLU A 67 -2.52 -6.75 -19.59
CA GLU A 67 -1.83 -6.02 -20.66
C GLU A 67 -2.26 -4.56 -20.70
N ASN A 68 -3.53 -4.30 -20.41
CA ASN A 68 -4.13 -2.96 -20.41
C ASN A 68 -4.92 -2.75 -19.15
N LEU A 69 -4.93 -1.51 -18.66
CA LEU A 69 -5.71 -1.09 -17.51
C LEU A 69 -6.53 0.14 -17.85
N SER A 70 -7.65 0.32 -17.15
CA SER A 70 -8.41 1.57 -17.24
C SER A 70 -7.84 2.59 -16.27
N THR A 71 -7.91 3.86 -16.66
CA THR A 71 -7.45 4.97 -15.81
C THR A 71 -8.13 4.98 -14.45
N PRO A 72 -9.48 4.82 -14.34
CA PRO A 72 -10.11 4.78 -13.01
C PRO A 72 -9.62 3.63 -12.12
N THR A 73 -9.30 2.48 -12.71
CA THR A 73 -8.80 1.33 -11.94
C THR A 73 -7.48 1.65 -11.27
N LEU A 74 -6.54 2.25 -12.02
CA LEU A 74 -5.25 2.61 -11.44
C LEU A 74 -5.41 3.75 -10.43
N TRP A 75 -6.30 4.71 -10.70
CA TRP A 75 -6.60 5.76 -9.72
C TRP A 75 -7.14 5.18 -8.40
N ALA A 76 -7.93 4.10 -8.46
CA ALA A 76 -8.40 3.44 -7.24
C ALA A 76 -7.22 2.96 -6.39
N VAL A 77 -6.20 2.36 -7.01
CA VAL A 77 -4.99 1.90 -6.29
C VAL A 77 -4.25 3.10 -5.69
N ILE A 78 -4.05 4.15 -6.47
CA ILE A 78 -3.33 5.35 -6.03
C ILE A 78 -4.05 5.99 -4.84
N ILE A 79 -5.36 6.15 -4.92
CA ILE A 79 -6.16 6.77 -3.86
C ILE A 79 -6.13 5.90 -2.59
N LEU A 80 -6.28 4.58 -2.73
CA LEU A 80 -6.23 3.69 -1.57
C LEU A 80 -4.86 3.73 -0.88
N ASN A 81 -3.77 3.78 -1.64
CA ASN A 81 -2.43 3.95 -1.08
C ASN A 81 -2.29 5.30 -0.37
N ALA A 82 -2.82 6.37 -0.98
CA ALA A 82 -2.77 7.70 -0.37
C ALA A 82 -3.58 7.76 0.93
N LEU A 83 -4.75 7.14 0.95
CA LEU A 83 -5.59 7.07 2.15
C LEU A 83 -4.90 6.27 3.25
N TRP A 84 -4.27 5.17 2.91
CA TRP A 84 -3.51 4.37 3.88
C TRP A 84 -2.38 5.19 4.51
N THR A 85 -1.67 5.95 3.71
CA THR A 85 -0.61 6.85 4.19
C THR A 85 -1.17 7.90 5.14
N ALA A 86 -2.25 8.58 4.73
CA ALA A 86 -2.89 9.60 5.55
C ALA A 86 -3.41 9.01 6.86
N ASP A 87 -4.08 7.87 6.81
CA ASP A 87 -4.61 7.21 8.00
C ASP A 87 -3.50 6.79 8.95
N SER A 88 -2.36 6.35 8.43
CA SER A 88 -1.20 5.97 9.25
C SER A 88 -0.68 7.16 10.06
N PHE A 89 -0.54 8.32 9.44
CA PHE A 89 -0.09 9.53 10.15
C PHE A 89 -1.16 10.05 11.10
N LEU A 90 -2.43 10.00 10.72
CA LEU A 90 -3.53 10.40 11.61
C LEU A 90 -3.58 9.51 12.86
N LEU A 91 -3.34 8.22 12.70
CA LEU A 91 -3.29 7.30 13.83
C LEU A 91 -2.19 7.70 14.82
N LEU A 92 -1.01 8.04 14.34
CA LEU A 92 0.09 8.49 15.21
C LEU A 92 -0.22 9.82 15.89
N LEU A 93 -0.93 10.73 15.23
CA LEU A 93 -1.26 12.04 15.78
C LEU A 93 -2.49 12.00 16.69
N SER A 94 -3.31 10.95 16.62
CA SER A 94 -4.59 10.89 17.33
C SER A 94 -4.46 10.74 18.83
N GLY A 95 -3.33 10.20 19.32
CA GLY A 95 -3.17 9.85 20.72
C GLY A 95 -3.91 8.58 21.13
N TRP A 96 -4.53 7.89 20.17
CA TRP A 96 -5.32 6.68 20.37
C TRP A 96 -4.46 5.47 20.72
N ILE A 97 -3.22 5.48 20.27
CA ILE A 97 -2.23 4.44 20.52
C ILE A 97 -1.00 5.04 21.15
N GLU A 98 -0.23 4.22 21.88
CA GLU A 98 1.02 4.63 22.51
C GLU A 98 2.16 3.75 22.02
N PRO A 99 2.61 3.93 20.76
CA PRO A 99 3.66 3.09 20.20
C PRO A 99 4.99 3.30 20.91
N THR A 100 5.82 2.25 20.93
CA THR A 100 7.22 2.39 21.28
C THR A 100 7.96 3.17 20.20
N THR A 101 9.24 3.50 20.43
CA THR A 101 10.08 4.10 19.39
C THR A 101 10.10 3.24 18.13
N PHE A 102 10.22 1.91 18.27
CA PHE A 102 10.16 1.00 17.13
C PHE A 102 8.80 1.03 16.44
N GLY A 103 7.72 1.19 17.21
CA GLY A 103 6.38 1.32 16.65
C GLY A 103 6.23 2.57 15.80
N TYR A 104 6.74 3.72 16.26
CA TYR A 104 6.75 4.95 15.47
C TYR A 104 7.55 4.78 14.19
N ILE A 105 8.75 4.20 14.29
CA ILE A 105 9.60 3.96 13.12
C ILE A 105 8.88 3.06 12.12
N PHE A 106 8.25 1.99 12.60
CA PHE A 106 7.53 1.05 11.73
C PHE A 106 6.39 1.76 10.97
N VAL A 107 5.54 2.50 11.69
CA VAL A 107 4.38 3.17 11.08
C VAL A 107 4.84 4.24 10.08
N VAL A 108 5.82 5.06 10.46
CA VAL A 108 6.34 6.10 9.56
C VAL A 108 7.00 5.49 8.33
N PHE A 109 7.83 4.48 8.52
CA PHE A 109 8.56 3.85 7.43
C PHE A 109 7.59 3.21 6.41
N GLN A 110 6.61 2.44 6.89
CA GLN A 110 5.65 1.81 5.99
C GLN A 110 4.75 2.86 5.31
N ALA A 111 4.36 3.93 6.02
CA ALA A 111 3.55 4.98 5.43
C ALA A 111 4.31 5.72 4.32
N LEU A 112 5.58 6.02 4.54
CA LEU A 112 6.41 6.65 3.50
C LEU A 112 6.61 5.72 2.31
N GLY A 113 6.80 4.43 2.54
CA GLY A 113 6.90 3.44 1.47
C GLY A 113 5.64 3.40 0.61
N VAL A 114 4.47 3.38 1.24
CA VAL A 114 3.19 3.40 0.54
C VAL A 114 3.01 4.71 -0.24
N ALA A 115 3.41 5.84 0.34
CA ALA A 115 3.35 7.13 -0.35
C ALA A 115 4.22 7.13 -1.60
N ILE A 116 5.41 6.52 -1.53
CA ILE A 116 6.30 6.39 -2.68
C ILE A 116 5.65 5.54 -3.77
N PHE A 117 5.01 4.42 -3.41
CA PHE A 117 4.29 3.60 -4.39
C PHE A 117 3.17 4.38 -5.06
N ALA A 118 2.39 5.15 -4.28
CA ALA A 118 1.33 6.00 -4.85
C ALA A 118 1.90 6.99 -5.85
N ALA A 119 3.02 7.64 -5.52
CA ALA A 119 3.66 8.60 -6.39
C ALA A 119 4.19 7.95 -7.67
N LEU A 120 4.83 6.77 -7.55
CA LEU A 120 5.36 6.05 -8.71
C LEU A 120 4.24 5.52 -9.61
N GLU A 121 3.14 5.07 -9.02
CA GLU A 121 1.97 4.61 -9.78
C GLU A 121 1.33 5.78 -10.53
N TYR A 122 1.21 6.93 -9.89
CA TYR A 122 0.72 8.14 -10.53
C TYR A 122 1.64 8.57 -11.69
N PHE A 123 2.94 8.54 -11.47
CA PHE A 123 3.92 8.88 -12.50
C PHE A 123 3.81 7.92 -13.70
N GLY A 124 3.71 6.61 -13.42
CA GLY A 124 3.52 5.61 -14.46
C GLY A 124 2.23 5.81 -15.24
N LEU A 125 1.15 6.21 -14.57
CA LEU A 125 -0.11 6.53 -15.22
C LEU A 125 0.03 7.73 -16.16
N ARG A 126 0.68 8.79 -15.68
CA ARG A 126 0.87 10.00 -16.50
C ARG A 126 1.69 9.72 -17.73
N GLN A 127 2.76 8.95 -17.62
CA GLN A 127 3.57 8.57 -18.77
C GLN A 127 2.77 7.75 -19.78
N SER A 128 1.98 6.80 -19.30
CA SER A 128 1.20 5.92 -20.15
C SER A 128 0.11 6.67 -20.91
N THR A 129 -0.58 7.59 -20.23
CA THR A 129 -1.65 8.37 -20.87
C THR A 129 -1.09 9.44 -21.81
N ALA A 130 0.08 10.02 -21.51
CA ALA A 130 0.72 10.98 -22.40
C ALA A 130 1.16 10.34 -23.71
N VAL A 131 1.63 9.08 -23.68
CA VAL A 131 2.05 8.36 -24.87
C VAL A 131 0.85 7.88 -25.69
N ALA A 132 -0.30 7.65 -25.06
CA ALA A 132 -1.51 7.18 -25.71
C ALA A 132 -2.23 8.27 -26.53
N VAL A 133 -1.79 9.54 -26.43
CA VAL A 133 -2.30 10.65 -27.23
C VAL A 133 -1.46 10.81 -28.50
#